data_a050f636ff2e5c78027bd158868441a5
#
_entry.id   a050f636ff2e5c78027bd158868441a5
#
_cell.length_a   1.000
_cell.length_b   1.000
_cell.length_c   1.000
_cell.angle_alpha   90.00
_cell.angle_beta   90.00
_cell.angle_gamma   90.00
#
_symmetry.space_group_name_H-M   'P 1'
#
loop_
_entity.id
_entity.type
_entity.pdbx_description
1 polymer ?
#
loop_
_entity_poly.entity_id
_entity_poly.type
_entity_poly.pdbx_seq_one_letter_code
_entity_poly.pdbx_strand_id
1 'polypeptide(L)'
;MTMDRYNLLGRSGLRVSPIALGTMTFGTEWGWGTDEQSAQRLFDLYVDTGGNFIDTADLYTEGTSEKWLGKFVAARGLRDRVVIATKYGYNAETGNPNAGGNHRKNLLRALDGSLKRLGTDYIDLYYLHTWDRVTPVDEVMRAMDDAVRAGKIRYVGLSDTPAWFAGRAQTLADWRGFEPVAAMQLEYSMIERNAENEFADLAANLGMGLVPWSPLGMGMLSGKYRPSQGAAPGPVSGDGRLASMAGAPPPGFDKLTERNFRIVAELEAVANLAGRPMAQVALNWLHQKRGVSSIIVGATRPEQLQESLGSLDFTLAPELIARLDAASEPAHPFPYYMFADGHQARIHGQVEVADKPVAYSAPVRIPAPNA
;
A
#
# COMPACT_ATOMS: atom_id res chain seq x y z
N MET A 1 -0.29 -17.14 16.76
CA MET A 1 0.82 -16.54 16.02
C MET A 1 1.17 -15.21 16.66
N THR A 2 2.44 -14.87 16.80
CA THR A 2 2.91 -13.60 17.36
C THR A 2 3.84 -12.96 16.35
N MET A 3 3.57 -11.71 15.94
CA MET A 3 4.51 -10.94 15.14
C MET A 3 5.61 -10.42 16.07
N ASP A 4 6.79 -11.02 16.00
CA ASP A 4 7.98 -10.67 16.78
C ASP A 4 9.13 -10.16 15.89
N ARG A 5 8.92 -10.17 14.58
CA ARG A 5 9.86 -9.68 13.57
C ARG A 5 9.31 -8.42 12.91
N TYR A 6 10.09 -7.34 12.96
CA TYR A 6 9.74 -6.04 12.42
C TYR A 6 10.68 -5.66 11.28
N ASN A 7 10.16 -4.94 10.29
CA ASN A 7 10.92 -4.39 9.19
C ASN A 7 11.26 -2.90 9.46
N LEU A 8 12.33 -2.42 8.87
CA LEU A 8 12.59 -0.98 8.83
C LEU A 8 11.68 -0.32 7.77
N LEU A 9 11.15 0.85 8.08
CA LEU A 9 10.42 1.65 7.11
C LEU A 9 11.40 2.46 6.25
N GLY A 10 11.70 1.93 5.07
CA GLY A 10 12.74 2.48 4.20
C GLY A 10 14.11 2.51 4.91
N ARG A 11 14.86 3.59 4.73
CA ARG A 11 16.15 3.80 5.40
C ARG A 11 16.03 4.46 6.77
N SER A 12 14.81 4.62 7.28
CA SER A 12 14.60 5.15 8.64
C SER A 12 14.88 4.07 9.70
N GLY A 13 15.06 4.49 10.95
CA GLY A 13 15.17 3.59 12.09
C GLY A 13 13.82 3.08 12.61
N LEU A 14 12.69 3.50 12.01
CA LEU A 14 11.35 3.13 12.44
C LEU A 14 11.05 1.66 12.13
N ARG A 15 10.66 0.91 13.16
CA ARG A 15 10.31 -0.50 13.06
C ARG A 15 8.81 -0.67 12.93
N VAL A 16 8.37 -1.30 11.84
CA VAL A 16 6.96 -1.57 11.54
C VAL A 16 6.73 -3.07 11.39
N SER A 17 5.57 -3.54 11.81
CA SER A 17 5.14 -4.93 11.57
C SER A 17 5.01 -5.20 10.07
N PRO A 18 5.30 -6.43 9.61
CA PRO A 18 5.22 -6.79 8.18
C PRO A 18 3.83 -6.62 7.57
N ILE A 19 2.80 -6.73 8.41
CA ILE A 19 1.41 -6.40 8.06
C ILE A 19 0.99 -5.18 8.86
N ALA A 20 0.46 -4.16 8.19
CA ALA A 20 -0.20 -3.02 8.78
C ALA A 20 -1.72 -3.23 8.82
N LEU A 21 -2.36 -2.82 9.90
CA LEU A 21 -3.81 -2.81 10.01
C LEU A 21 -4.39 -1.61 9.26
N GLY A 22 -5.07 -1.86 8.13
CA GLY A 22 -5.83 -0.84 7.41
C GLY A 22 -7.20 -0.61 8.04
N THR A 23 -7.50 0.61 8.39
CA THR A 23 -8.75 0.98 9.10
C THR A 23 -9.79 1.68 8.21
N MET A 24 -9.65 1.61 6.90
CA MET A 24 -10.65 2.13 5.95
C MET A 24 -12.03 1.47 6.12
N THR A 25 -12.05 0.27 6.72
CA THR A 25 -13.28 -0.47 7.04
C THR A 25 -13.90 -0.10 8.38
N PHE A 26 -13.30 0.79 9.17
CA PHE A 26 -13.82 1.21 10.48
C PHE A 26 -14.85 2.33 10.29
N GLY A 27 -16.14 1.98 10.47
CA GLY A 27 -17.28 2.84 10.21
C GLY A 27 -18.22 2.24 9.19
N THR A 28 -19.43 2.73 9.11
CA THR A 28 -20.51 2.25 8.22
C THR A 28 -21.10 3.36 7.35
N GLU A 29 -20.56 4.57 7.43
CA GLU A 29 -21.06 5.77 6.77
C GLU A 29 -21.10 5.64 5.23
N TRP A 30 -20.23 4.81 4.67
CA TRP A 30 -20.16 4.56 3.22
C TRP A 30 -21.05 3.39 2.75
N GLY A 31 -21.93 2.85 3.63
CA GLY A 31 -22.79 1.70 3.33
C GLY A 31 -22.06 0.35 3.33
N TRP A 32 -20.77 0.34 3.69
CA TRP A 32 -19.96 -0.86 3.90
C TRP A 32 -18.92 -0.56 4.99
N GLY A 33 -18.29 -1.62 5.51
CA GLY A 33 -17.36 -1.49 6.61
C GLY A 33 -17.81 -2.32 7.81
N THR A 34 -17.43 -1.92 9.01
CA THR A 34 -17.76 -2.64 10.23
C THR A 34 -18.19 -1.68 11.35
N ASP A 35 -18.97 -2.16 12.30
CA ASP A 35 -19.34 -1.42 13.50
C ASP A 35 -18.17 -1.24 14.47
N GLU A 36 -18.35 -0.38 15.45
CA GLU A 36 -17.31 -0.04 16.43
C GLU A 36 -16.84 -1.24 17.24
N GLN A 37 -17.74 -2.13 17.64
CA GLN A 37 -17.40 -3.32 18.42
C GLN A 37 -16.54 -4.30 17.61
N SER A 38 -16.87 -4.50 16.35
CA SER A 38 -16.11 -5.34 15.44
C SER A 38 -14.76 -4.71 15.09
N ALA A 39 -14.71 -3.39 14.88
CA ALA A 39 -13.49 -2.63 14.70
C ALA A 39 -12.55 -2.75 15.90
N GLN A 40 -13.08 -2.67 17.12
CA GLN A 40 -12.30 -2.86 18.34
C GLN A 40 -11.74 -4.27 18.44
N ARG A 41 -12.53 -5.32 18.13
CA ARG A 41 -12.03 -6.69 18.11
C ARG A 41 -10.89 -6.89 17.10
N LEU A 42 -10.98 -6.26 15.93
CA LEU A 42 -9.91 -6.28 14.93
C LEU A 42 -8.64 -5.60 15.45
N PHE A 43 -8.79 -4.43 16.06
CA PHE A 43 -7.67 -3.69 16.66
C PHE A 43 -7.02 -4.51 17.78
N ASP A 44 -7.81 -5.05 18.71
CA ASP A 44 -7.32 -5.84 19.84
C ASP A 44 -6.58 -7.10 19.35
N LEU A 45 -7.17 -7.86 18.42
CA LEU A 45 -6.52 -9.01 17.81
C LEU A 45 -5.17 -8.62 17.18
N TYR A 46 -5.13 -7.51 16.45
CA TYR A 46 -3.92 -7.06 15.77
C TYR A 46 -2.79 -6.70 16.75
N VAL A 47 -3.08 -5.90 17.76
CA VAL A 47 -2.06 -5.48 18.74
C VAL A 47 -1.65 -6.62 19.67
N ASP A 48 -2.55 -7.53 20.01
CA ASP A 48 -2.27 -8.71 20.83
C ASP A 48 -1.40 -9.74 20.11
N THR A 49 -1.42 -9.74 18.78
CA THR A 49 -0.50 -10.55 17.96
C THR A 49 0.85 -9.86 17.68
N GLY A 50 1.12 -8.70 18.27
CA GLY A 50 2.37 -7.96 18.11
C GLY A 50 2.37 -6.94 16.97
N GLY A 51 1.22 -6.70 16.32
CA GLY A 51 1.09 -5.67 15.31
C GLY A 51 1.27 -4.27 15.89
N ASN A 52 2.06 -3.44 15.23
CA ASN A 52 2.33 -2.08 15.70
C ASN A 52 2.09 -1.00 14.65
N PHE A 53 1.76 -1.33 13.41
CA PHE A 53 1.61 -0.35 12.35
C PHE A 53 0.14 -0.26 11.88
N ILE A 54 -0.50 0.89 12.08
CA ILE A 54 -1.91 1.09 11.82
C ILE A 54 -2.09 2.24 10.84
N ASP A 55 -2.78 1.97 9.74
CA ASP A 55 -3.02 2.91 8.64
C ASP A 55 -4.46 3.40 8.63
N THR A 56 -4.67 4.70 8.70
CA THR A 56 -5.94 5.40 8.57
C THR A 56 -5.85 6.58 7.61
N ALA A 57 -6.89 7.42 7.52
CA ALA A 57 -6.89 8.69 6.81
C ALA A 57 -7.97 9.63 7.37
N ASP A 58 -7.79 10.94 7.15
CA ASP A 58 -8.71 11.98 7.59
C ASP A 58 -10.13 11.85 7.02
N LEU A 59 -10.22 11.31 5.79
CA LEU A 59 -11.49 11.12 5.09
C LEU A 59 -12.19 9.79 5.41
N TYR A 60 -11.49 8.77 5.97
CA TYR A 60 -12.09 7.44 6.11
C TYR A 60 -13.32 7.49 7.00
N THR A 61 -14.47 7.07 6.38
CA THR A 61 -15.78 7.10 7.04
C THR A 61 -16.05 8.44 7.76
N GLU A 62 -15.77 9.56 7.04
CA GLU A 62 -16.01 10.93 7.52
C GLU A 62 -15.27 11.25 8.84
N GLY A 63 -14.10 10.62 9.03
CA GLY A 63 -13.26 10.76 10.22
C GLY A 63 -13.61 9.82 11.37
N THR A 64 -14.59 8.93 11.20
CA THR A 64 -14.96 7.92 12.20
C THR A 64 -13.84 6.94 12.44
N SER A 65 -13.13 6.54 11.38
CA SER A 65 -11.96 5.65 11.48
C SER A 65 -10.90 6.19 12.44
N GLU A 66 -10.52 7.47 12.31
CA GLU A 66 -9.55 8.10 13.23
C GLU A 66 -10.08 8.24 14.66
N LYS A 67 -11.37 8.59 14.83
CA LYS A 67 -12.00 8.70 16.16
C LYS A 67 -11.99 7.38 16.92
N TRP A 68 -12.37 6.29 16.25
CA TRP A 68 -12.38 4.96 16.88
C TRP A 68 -10.97 4.47 17.16
N LEU A 69 -10.04 4.64 16.21
CA LEU A 69 -8.64 4.27 16.43
C LEU A 69 -8.06 5.00 17.65
N GLY A 70 -8.25 6.32 17.76
CA GLY A 70 -7.80 7.10 18.90
C GLY A 70 -8.37 6.59 20.22
N LYS A 71 -9.68 6.30 20.26
CA LYS A 71 -10.36 5.72 21.41
C LYS A 71 -9.75 4.37 21.83
N PHE A 72 -9.50 3.47 20.88
CA PHE A 72 -8.95 2.13 21.14
C PHE A 72 -7.50 2.19 21.65
N VAL A 73 -6.67 3.03 21.03
CA VAL A 73 -5.29 3.26 21.45
C VAL A 73 -5.21 3.81 22.85
N ALA A 74 -6.06 4.82 23.17
CA ALA A 74 -6.12 5.43 24.50
C ALA A 74 -6.61 4.44 25.56
N ALA A 75 -7.66 3.67 25.27
CA ALA A 75 -8.23 2.69 26.20
C ALA A 75 -7.21 1.59 26.60
N ARG A 76 -6.27 1.27 25.70
CA ARG A 76 -5.20 0.27 25.94
C ARG A 76 -3.87 0.90 26.41
N GLY A 77 -3.76 2.23 26.45
CA GLY A 77 -2.50 2.92 26.80
C GLY A 77 -1.35 2.60 25.83
N LEU A 78 -1.64 2.44 24.52
CA LEU A 78 -0.68 1.93 23.53
C LEU A 78 -0.02 3.01 22.66
N ARG A 79 -0.26 4.31 22.91
CA ARG A 79 0.19 5.37 21.99
C ARG A 79 1.68 5.25 21.62
N ASP A 80 2.55 5.01 22.58
CA ASP A 80 4.00 4.89 22.36
C ASP A 80 4.44 3.54 21.79
N ARG A 81 3.53 2.57 21.72
CA ARG A 81 3.81 1.22 21.21
C ARG A 81 3.39 1.03 19.76
N VAL A 82 2.52 1.91 19.26
CA VAL A 82 1.97 1.81 17.90
C VAL A 82 2.50 2.94 17.03
N VAL A 83 2.68 2.61 15.75
CA VAL A 83 2.97 3.56 14.68
C VAL A 83 1.64 3.87 14.00
N ILE A 84 1.15 5.08 14.17
CA ILE A 84 -0.08 5.55 13.54
C ILE A 84 0.26 6.33 12.28
N ALA A 85 -0.21 5.82 11.14
CA ALA A 85 -0.18 6.54 9.88
C ALA A 85 -1.55 7.11 9.55
N THR A 86 -1.59 8.39 9.18
CA THR A 86 -2.80 9.00 8.61
C THR A 86 -2.44 9.87 7.41
N LYS A 87 -3.46 10.33 6.66
CA LYS A 87 -3.30 10.95 5.35
C LYS A 87 -4.19 12.18 5.22
N TYR A 88 -3.79 13.11 4.33
CA TYR A 88 -4.57 14.29 3.94
C TYR A 88 -4.57 14.47 2.43
N GLY A 89 -5.50 15.25 1.91
CA GLY A 89 -5.51 15.67 0.50
C GLY A 89 -6.90 15.75 -0.10
N TYR A 90 -7.80 14.84 0.26
CA TYR A 90 -9.17 14.87 -0.22
C TYR A 90 -9.97 16.03 0.40
N ASN A 91 -11.00 16.49 -0.34
CA ASN A 91 -11.84 17.59 0.13
C ASN A 91 -12.78 17.12 1.25
N ALA A 92 -12.73 17.80 2.39
CA ALA A 92 -13.54 17.50 3.56
C ALA A 92 -14.85 18.33 3.63
N GLU A 93 -15.03 19.31 2.71
CA GLU A 93 -16.17 20.22 2.70
C GLU A 93 -16.48 20.65 1.27
N THR A 94 -17.49 20.02 0.67
CA THR A 94 -17.90 20.32 -0.71
C THR A 94 -18.20 21.80 -0.89
N GLY A 95 -17.64 22.41 -1.95
CA GLY A 95 -17.81 23.83 -2.25
C GLY A 95 -16.78 24.76 -1.60
N ASN A 96 -16.01 24.28 -0.63
CA ASN A 96 -14.88 25.01 -0.08
C ASN A 96 -13.60 24.69 -0.87
N PRO A 97 -13.03 25.63 -1.67
CA PRO A 97 -11.90 25.37 -2.54
C PRO A 97 -10.59 25.08 -1.76
N ASN A 98 -10.54 25.39 -0.49
CA ASN A 98 -9.38 25.20 0.37
C ASN A 98 -9.55 24.09 1.42
N ALA A 99 -10.64 23.32 1.35
CA ALA A 99 -10.87 22.18 2.25
C ALA A 99 -10.29 20.86 1.69
N GLY A 100 -9.57 20.91 0.58
CA GLY A 100 -8.89 19.80 -0.07
C GLY A 100 -7.63 20.25 -0.79
N GLY A 101 -6.95 19.32 -1.47
CA GLY A 101 -5.69 19.57 -2.18
C GLY A 101 -4.46 19.43 -1.30
N ASN A 102 -3.29 19.50 -1.94
CA ASN A 102 -2.02 19.20 -1.27
C ASN A 102 -1.35 20.43 -0.64
N HIS A 103 -1.93 21.62 -0.83
CA HIS A 103 -1.33 22.89 -0.39
C HIS A 103 -1.26 23.02 1.14
N ARG A 104 -0.30 23.84 1.60
CA ARG A 104 0.03 24.08 3.01
C ARG A 104 -1.20 24.36 3.90
N LYS A 105 -2.14 25.19 3.45
CA LYS A 105 -3.32 25.53 4.27
C LYS A 105 -4.16 24.30 4.57
N ASN A 106 -4.42 23.44 3.57
CA ASN A 106 -5.16 22.20 3.79
C ASN A 106 -4.36 21.19 4.60
N LEU A 107 -3.06 21.02 4.32
CA LEU A 107 -2.19 20.14 5.08
C LEU A 107 -2.27 20.41 6.59
N LEU A 108 -2.06 21.65 7.00
CA LEU A 108 -2.06 22.00 8.42
C LEU A 108 -3.44 21.88 9.05
N ARG A 109 -4.50 22.29 8.34
CA ARG A 109 -5.89 22.14 8.81
C ARG A 109 -6.26 20.67 9.00
N ALA A 110 -5.94 19.82 8.02
CA ALA A 110 -6.21 18.38 8.07
C ALA A 110 -5.41 17.70 9.19
N LEU A 111 -4.14 18.05 9.35
CA LEU A 111 -3.28 17.56 10.44
C LEU A 111 -3.85 17.88 11.81
N ASP A 112 -4.23 19.14 12.06
CA ASP A 112 -4.85 19.54 13.33
C ASP A 112 -6.17 18.78 13.57
N GLY A 113 -6.95 18.55 12.51
CA GLY A 113 -8.16 17.73 12.57
C GLY A 113 -7.88 16.28 12.94
N SER A 114 -6.86 15.66 12.32
CA SER A 114 -6.46 14.28 12.61
C SER A 114 -5.94 14.12 14.04
N LEU A 115 -5.08 15.03 14.50
CA LEU A 115 -4.59 15.04 15.89
C LEU A 115 -5.75 15.09 16.90
N LYS A 116 -6.76 15.95 16.64
CA LYS A 116 -7.95 16.06 17.48
C LYS A 116 -8.80 14.78 17.46
N ARG A 117 -9.04 14.17 16.28
CA ARG A 117 -9.86 12.95 16.17
C ARG A 117 -9.17 11.74 16.79
N LEU A 118 -7.86 11.62 16.60
CA LEU A 118 -7.03 10.56 17.19
C LEU A 118 -6.73 10.76 18.67
N GLY A 119 -6.96 11.98 19.23
CA GLY A 119 -6.66 12.29 20.62
C GLY A 119 -5.19 12.18 20.99
N THR A 120 -4.30 12.64 20.12
CA THR A 120 -2.85 12.56 20.27
C THR A 120 -2.16 13.86 19.85
N ASP A 121 -0.96 14.12 20.38
CA ASP A 121 -0.19 15.33 20.06
C ASP A 121 0.70 15.16 18.82
N TYR A 122 0.87 13.94 18.32
CA TYR A 122 1.70 13.66 17.16
C TYR A 122 1.19 12.47 16.33
N ILE A 123 1.51 12.48 15.04
CA ILE A 123 1.35 11.38 14.09
C ILE A 123 2.73 10.79 13.81
N ASP A 124 2.84 9.46 13.77
CA ASP A 124 4.13 8.83 13.46
C ASP A 124 4.48 8.98 11.99
N LEU A 125 3.56 8.69 11.09
CA LEU A 125 3.75 8.78 9.65
C LEU A 125 2.60 9.54 8.99
N TYR A 126 2.90 10.67 8.36
CA TYR A 126 1.88 11.50 7.73
C TYR A 126 2.04 11.46 6.21
N TYR A 127 0.98 11.03 5.54
CA TYR A 127 0.99 10.88 4.08
C TYR A 127 0.28 12.05 3.38
N LEU A 128 0.88 12.52 2.29
CA LEU A 128 0.11 13.08 1.18
C LEU A 128 -0.66 11.92 0.53
N HIS A 129 -2.01 11.96 0.54
CA HIS A 129 -2.86 10.82 0.18
C HIS A 129 -2.90 10.55 -1.32
N THR A 130 -2.96 11.62 -2.12
CA THR A 130 -2.93 11.55 -3.58
C THR A 130 -2.53 12.90 -4.17
N TRP A 131 -1.91 12.89 -5.34
CA TRP A 131 -1.49 14.11 -6.03
C TRP A 131 -2.68 14.90 -6.61
N ASP A 132 -2.75 16.19 -6.29
CA ASP A 132 -3.83 17.09 -6.76
C ASP A 132 -3.57 17.73 -8.12
N ARG A 133 -2.40 17.48 -8.73
CA ARG A 133 -1.94 18.00 -10.04
C ARG A 133 -1.67 19.50 -10.10
N VAL A 134 -1.82 20.24 -9.00
CA VAL A 134 -1.67 21.71 -9.02
C VAL A 134 -0.68 22.22 -7.98
N THR A 135 -0.56 21.58 -6.82
CA THR A 135 0.33 22.04 -5.75
C THR A 135 1.80 21.71 -6.07
N PRO A 136 2.70 22.69 -6.03
CA PRO A 136 4.12 22.45 -6.25
C PRO A 136 4.74 21.53 -5.19
N VAL A 137 5.68 20.67 -5.60
CA VAL A 137 6.39 19.75 -4.69
C VAL A 137 7.10 20.52 -3.57
N ASP A 138 7.68 21.68 -3.89
CA ASP A 138 8.38 22.54 -2.95
C ASP A 138 7.49 23.01 -1.80
N GLU A 139 6.23 23.37 -2.08
CA GLU A 139 5.26 23.76 -1.07
C GLU A 139 4.90 22.60 -0.14
N VAL A 140 4.65 21.43 -0.72
CA VAL A 140 4.32 20.21 0.03
C VAL A 140 5.47 19.85 0.97
N MET A 141 6.68 19.72 0.44
CA MET A 141 7.84 19.29 1.23
C MET A 141 8.21 20.30 2.32
N ARG A 142 8.12 21.59 2.04
CA ARG A 142 8.33 22.62 3.08
C ARG A 142 7.27 22.51 4.19
N ALA A 143 5.98 22.31 3.82
CA ALA A 143 4.92 22.23 4.82
C ALA A 143 5.02 20.95 5.67
N MET A 144 5.46 19.82 5.07
CA MET A 144 5.74 18.58 5.81
C MET A 144 6.92 18.77 6.77
N ASP A 145 8.02 19.36 6.34
CA ASP A 145 9.18 19.63 7.19
C ASP A 145 8.85 20.57 8.35
N ASP A 146 8.07 21.63 8.09
CA ASP A 146 7.58 22.53 9.14
C ASP A 146 6.72 21.77 10.18
N ALA A 147 5.91 20.81 9.76
CA ALA A 147 5.11 19.97 10.67
C ALA A 147 5.97 18.97 11.48
N VAL A 148 7.06 18.45 10.88
CA VAL A 148 8.06 17.64 11.61
C VAL A 148 8.77 18.51 12.66
N ARG A 149 9.27 19.68 12.27
CA ARG A 149 9.95 20.62 13.20
C ARG A 149 9.06 21.11 14.33
N ALA A 150 7.75 21.24 14.05
CA ALA A 150 6.76 21.56 15.07
C ALA A 150 6.43 20.36 16.01
N GLY A 151 7.01 19.17 15.73
CA GLY A 151 6.77 17.96 16.52
C GLY A 151 5.39 17.33 16.33
N LYS A 152 4.62 17.78 15.32
CA LYS A 152 3.27 17.26 15.04
C LYS A 152 3.29 15.96 14.22
N ILE A 153 4.32 15.73 13.43
CA ILE A 153 4.55 14.47 12.71
C ILE A 153 5.99 14.01 12.92
N ARG A 154 6.25 12.70 12.75
CA ARG A 154 7.61 12.12 12.91
C ARG A 154 8.25 11.80 11.58
N TYR A 155 7.50 11.21 10.66
CA TYR A 155 7.97 10.77 9.35
C TYR A 155 7.01 11.23 8.25
N VAL A 156 7.56 11.46 7.06
CA VAL A 156 6.82 11.88 5.86
C VAL A 156 6.62 10.70 4.93
N GLY A 157 5.42 10.56 4.39
CA GLY A 157 5.08 9.58 3.36
C GLY A 157 4.38 10.22 2.16
N LEU A 158 4.43 9.55 1.03
CA LEU A 158 3.69 9.90 -0.17
C LEU A 158 2.83 8.71 -0.59
N SER A 159 1.59 8.97 -1.01
CA SER A 159 0.68 7.96 -1.53
C SER A 159 0.15 8.42 -2.88
N ASP A 160 0.03 7.48 -3.82
CA ASP A 160 -0.57 7.69 -5.15
C ASP A 160 -0.13 8.99 -5.85
N THR A 161 1.17 9.27 -5.78
CA THR A 161 1.84 10.37 -6.50
C THR A 161 2.62 9.81 -7.69
N PRO A 162 2.85 10.60 -8.76
CA PRO A 162 3.77 10.19 -9.83
C PRO A 162 5.19 9.93 -9.30
N ALA A 163 5.92 9.00 -9.91
CA ALA A 163 7.29 8.69 -9.52
C ALA A 163 8.22 9.92 -9.62
N TRP A 164 8.05 10.77 -10.66
CA TRP A 164 8.81 12.02 -10.78
C TRP A 164 8.58 12.98 -9.60
N PHE A 165 7.33 13.01 -9.06
CA PHE A 165 6.99 13.83 -7.89
C PHE A 165 7.74 13.34 -6.65
N ALA A 166 7.71 12.02 -6.41
CA ALA A 166 8.41 11.41 -5.29
C ALA A 166 9.95 11.57 -5.41
N GLY A 167 10.51 11.38 -6.60
CA GLY A 167 11.93 11.61 -6.87
C GLY A 167 12.35 13.06 -6.60
N ARG A 168 11.54 14.03 -7.07
CA ARG A 168 11.78 15.45 -6.78
C ARG A 168 11.64 15.77 -5.29
N ALA A 169 10.63 15.20 -4.62
CA ALA A 169 10.41 15.40 -3.18
C ALA A 169 11.64 14.97 -2.38
N GLN A 170 12.17 13.77 -2.64
CA GLN A 170 13.38 13.29 -1.96
C GLN A 170 14.62 14.12 -2.30
N THR A 171 14.80 14.49 -3.57
CA THR A 171 15.92 15.36 -3.97
C THR A 171 15.89 16.71 -3.26
N LEU A 172 14.69 17.30 -3.10
CA LEU A 172 14.52 18.54 -2.34
C LEU A 172 14.82 18.33 -0.85
N ALA A 173 14.39 17.21 -0.27
CA ALA A 173 14.70 16.87 1.12
C ALA A 173 16.22 16.79 1.34
N ASP A 174 16.91 16.04 0.51
CA ASP A 174 18.37 15.89 0.58
C ASP A 174 19.10 17.26 0.40
N TRP A 175 18.65 18.06 -0.56
CA TRP A 175 19.30 19.34 -0.88
C TRP A 175 19.00 20.46 0.13
N ARG A 176 17.76 20.52 0.64
CA ARG A 176 17.33 21.59 1.55
C ARG A 176 17.42 21.20 3.04
N GLY A 177 17.82 19.96 3.35
CA GLY A 177 17.81 19.44 4.72
C GLY A 177 16.42 19.37 5.31
N PHE A 178 15.43 19.01 4.48
CA PHE A 178 14.08 18.69 4.93
C PHE A 178 14.00 17.24 5.41
N GLU A 179 12.93 16.91 6.15
CA GLU A 179 12.65 15.53 6.49
C GLU A 179 12.51 14.66 5.23
N PRO A 180 13.25 13.54 5.12
CA PRO A 180 13.16 12.67 3.96
C PRO A 180 11.82 11.93 3.88
N VAL A 181 11.45 11.52 2.66
CA VAL A 181 10.30 10.65 2.45
C VAL A 181 10.66 9.24 2.91
N ALA A 182 10.02 8.77 3.98
CA ALA A 182 10.28 7.45 4.56
C ALA A 182 9.53 6.33 3.84
N ALA A 183 8.34 6.61 3.28
CA ALA A 183 7.46 5.59 2.70
C ALA A 183 6.72 6.06 1.46
N MET A 184 6.50 5.10 0.54
CA MET A 184 5.58 5.21 -0.59
C MET A 184 4.42 4.24 -0.39
N GLN A 185 3.19 4.75 -0.35
CA GLN A 185 1.98 3.93 -0.25
C GLN A 185 1.30 3.86 -1.62
N LEU A 186 1.20 2.67 -2.21
CA LEU A 186 0.77 2.45 -3.60
C LEU A 186 -0.13 1.24 -3.72
N GLU A 187 -1.04 1.23 -4.72
CA GLU A 187 -1.72 -0.01 -5.08
C GLU A 187 -0.69 -1.03 -5.59
N TYR A 188 -0.59 -2.17 -4.91
CA TYR A 188 0.31 -3.23 -5.34
C TYR A 188 -0.22 -4.60 -4.92
N SER A 189 -0.41 -5.45 -5.90
CA SER A 189 -0.87 -6.84 -5.75
C SER A 189 -0.51 -7.64 -7.00
N MET A 190 -0.79 -8.93 -7.02
CA MET A 190 -0.59 -9.77 -8.21
C MET A 190 -1.40 -9.31 -9.44
N ILE A 191 -2.53 -8.62 -9.26
CA ILE A 191 -3.35 -8.10 -10.36
C ILE A 191 -3.06 -6.63 -10.72
N GLU A 192 -2.29 -5.93 -9.89
CA GLU A 192 -1.84 -4.56 -10.10
C GLU A 192 -0.35 -4.45 -9.78
N ARG A 193 0.49 -4.51 -10.80
CA ARG A 193 1.96 -4.53 -10.68
C ARG A 193 2.64 -3.29 -11.29
N ASN A 194 1.88 -2.25 -11.66
CA ASN A 194 2.46 -1.05 -12.26
C ASN A 194 3.46 -0.33 -11.36
N ALA A 195 3.38 -0.55 -10.04
CA ALA A 195 4.39 -0.06 -9.08
C ALA A 195 5.82 -0.58 -9.40
N GLU A 196 5.95 -1.69 -10.10
CA GLU A 196 7.24 -2.27 -10.48
C GLU A 196 7.94 -1.50 -11.62
N ASN A 197 7.22 -0.73 -12.43
CA ASN A 197 7.81 0.01 -13.56
C ASN A 197 8.79 1.11 -13.09
N GLU A 198 8.45 1.88 -12.07
CA GLU A 198 9.28 3.00 -11.59
C GLU A 198 9.43 3.04 -10.07
N PHE A 199 8.34 2.78 -9.33
CA PHE A 199 8.32 3.05 -7.89
C PHE A 199 9.19 2.08 -7.08
N ALA A 200 9.27 0.81 -7.48
CA ALA A 200 10.11 -0.16 -6.80
C ALA A 200 11.60 0.21 -6.92
N ASP A 201 12.02 0.64 -8.11
CA ASP A 201 13.39 1.12 -8.35
C ASP A 201 13.66 2.45 -7.64
N LEU A 202 12.76 3.42 -7.78
CA LEU A 202 12.84 4.70 -7.11
C LEU A 202 12.94 4.52 -5.59
N ALA A 203 12.08 3.71 -5.00
CA ALA A 203 12.07 3.46 -3.56
C ALA A 203 13.39 2.83 -3.09
N ALA A 204 13.91 1.84 -3.83
CA ALA A 204 15.18 1.20 -3.52
C ALA A 204 16.37 2.16 -3.61
N ASN A 205 16.41 3.01 -4.66
CA ASN A 205 17.51 3.96 -4.86
C ASN A 205 17.48 5.14 -3.90
N LEU A 206 16.28 5.60 -3.53
CA LEU A 206 16.10 6.78 -2.66
C LEU A 206 15.84 6.39 -1.19
N GLY A 207 15.79 5.10 -0.87
CA GLY A 207 15.68 4.61 0.50
C GLY A 207 14.29 4.74 1.09
N MET A 208 13.22 4.73 0.27
CA MET A 208 11.83 4.70 0.72
C MET A 208 11.34 3.28 0.93
N GLY A 209 10.46 3.06 1.90
CA GLY A 209 9.77 1.78 2.09
C GLY A 209 8.48 1.74 1.28
N LEU A 210 8.23 0.63 0.58
CA LEU A 210 6.94 0.42 -0.07
C LEU A 210 5.93 -0.10 0.95
N VAL A 211 4.73 0.50 0.93
CA VAL A 211 3.61 0.13 1.79
C VAL A 211 2.38 -0.13 0.90
N PRO A 212 2.25 -1.34 0.33
CA PRO A 212 1.16 -1.71 -0.55
C PRO A 212 -0.22 -1.59 0.08
N TRP A 213 -1.17 -0.93 -0.61
CA TRP A 213 -2.59 -1.00 -0.31
C TRP A 213 -3.32 -1.91 -1.32
N SER A 214 -4.51 -2.39 -0.96
CA SER A 214 -5.28 -3.40 -1.74
C SER A 214 -4.48 -4.66 -2.13
N PRO A 215 -3.70 -5.27 -1.23
CA PRO A 215 -2.82 -6.39 -1.56
C PRO A 215 -3.56 -7.62 -2.08
N LEU A 216 -4.85 -7.74 -1.78
CA LEU A 216 -5.74 -8.80 -2.26
C LEU A 216 -6.64 -8.35 -3.42
N GLY A 217 -6.34 -7.21 -4.08
CA GLY A 217 -7.12 -6.71 -5.21
C GLY A 217 -8.59 -6.56 -4.87
N MET A 218 -8.92 -5.89 -3.78
CA MET A 218 -10.29 -5.73 -3.25
C MET A 218 -11.01 -7.05 -2.97
N GLY A 219 -10.25 -8.08 -2.63
CA GLY A 219 -10.73 -9.42 -2.33
C GLY A 219 -10.77 -10.36 -3.53
N MET A 220 -10.33 -9.96 -4.71
CA MET A 220 -10.27 -10.84 -5.88
C MET A 220 -9.29 -12.00 -5.66
N LEU A 221 -8.14 -11.73 -5.06
CA LEU A 221 -7.10 -12.73 -4.78
C LEU A 221 -7.42 -13.64 -3.58
N SER A 222 -8.57 -13.45 -2.92
CA SER A 222 -9.08 -14.43 -1.94
C SER A 222 -9.89 -15.56 -2.58
N GLY A 223 -10.13 -15.52 -3.91
CA GLY A 223 -10.88 -16.54 -4.63
C GLY A 223 -12.40 -16.49 -4.46
N LYS A 224 -12.93 -15.45 -3.79
CA LYS A 224 -14.39 -15.35 -3.53
C LYS A 224 -15.20 -14.95 -4.76
N TYR A 225 -14.57 -14.34 -5.77
CA TYR A 225 -15.25 -13.97 -7.02
C TYR A 225 -14.97 -15.03 -8.08
N ARG A 226 -16.03 -15.51 -8.73
CA ARG A 226 -15.95 -16.50 -9.81
C ARG A 226 -16.58 -15.92 -11.07
N PRO A 227 -16.04 -16.20 -12.27
CA PRO A 227 -16.72 -15.83 -13.52
C PRO A 227 -18.06 -16.58 -13.59
N SER A 228 -19.12 -15.91 -14.03
CA SER A 228 -20.39 -16.58 -14.32
C SER A 228 -20.20 -17.52 -15.52
N GLN A 229 -20.70 -18.76 -15.44
CA GLN A 229 -20.59 -19.73 -16.54
C GLN A 229 -21.26 -19.17 -17.82
N GLY A 230 -20.48 -19.04 -18.90
CA GLY A 230 -21.00 -18.77 -20.24
C GLY A 230 -21.17 -17.31 -20.66
N ALA A 231 -20.68 -16.34 -19.92
CA ALA A 231 -20.77 -14.93 -20.29
C ALA A 231 -19.38 -14.24 -20.37
N ALA A 232 -19.25 -13.27 -21.28
CA ALA A 232 -18.24 -12.23 -21.19
C ALA A 232 -18.21 -11.60 -19.79
N PRO A 233 -17.14 -10.83 -19.38
CA PRO A 233 -17.03 -10.26 -18.04
C PRO A 233 -18.36 -9.61 -17.61
N GLY A 234 -19.12 -10.27 -16.75
CA GLY A 234 -20.48 -9.96 -16.33
C GLY A 234 -20.68 -10.15 -14.84
N PRO A 235 -21.88 -10.04 -14.30
CA PRO A 235 -22.11 -10.03 -12.85
C PRO A 235 -21.49 -11.26 -12.19
N VAL A 236 -20.66 -10.99 -11.18
CA VAL A 236 -19.91 -11.99 -10.43
C VAL A 236 -20.79 -12.54 -9.33
N SER A 237 -20.76 -13.85 -9.13
CA SER A 237 -21.30 -14.42 -7.89
C SER A 237 -20.33 -14.15 -6.75
N GLY A 238 -20.80 -13.53 -5.68
CA GLY A 238 -20.02 -13.27 -4.46
C GLY A 238 -20.42 -11.96 -3.79
N ASP A 239 -20.36 -11.94 -2.47
CA ASP A 239 -20.57 -10.75 -1.66
C ASP A 239 -19.26 -10.00 -1.45
N GLY A 240 -19.27 -8.69 -1.59
CA GLY A 240 -18.11 -7.87 -1.24
C GLY A 240 -17.93 -6.62 -2.09
N ARG A 241 -16.82 -5.94 -1.86
CA ARG A 241 -16.55 -4.60 -2.38
C ARG A 241 -16.62 -4.49 -3.91
N LEU A 242 -16.09 -5.47 -4.65
CA LEU A 242 -16.19 -5.45 -6.12
C LEU A 242 -17.61 -5.71 -6.60
N ALA A 243 -18.37 -6.55 -5.91
CA ALA A 243 -19.77 -6.80 -6.25
C ALA A 243 -20.66 -5.56 -6.03
N SER A 244 -20.40 -4.78 -4.97
CA SER A 244 -21.12 -3.52 -4.72
C SER A 244 -20.81 -2.42 -5.73
N MET A 245 -19.69 -2.51 -6.44
CA MET A 245 -19.27 -1.59 -7.51
C MET A 245 -19.61 -2.12 -8.91
N ALA A 246 -20.17 -3.33 -9.02
CA ALA A 246 -20.48 -3.95 -10.30
C ALA A 246 -21.46 -3.08 -11.10
N GLY A 247 -21.06 -2.73 -12.33
CA GLY A 247 -21.85 -1.91 -13.26
C GLY A 247 -21.34 -0.48 -13.46
N ALA A 248 -20.66 0.13 -12.49
CA ALA A 248 -20.04 1.44 -12.64
C ALA A 248 -18.86 1.63 -11.69
N PRO A 249 -17.78 0.82 -11.80
CA PRO A 249 -16.61 1.01 -10.95
C PRO A 249 -15.95 2.35 -11.30
N PRO A 250 -15.40 3.05 -10.30
CA PRO A 250 -14.54 4.20 -10.57
C PRO A 250 -13.35 3.81 -11.46
N PRO A 251 -12.78 4.73 -12.25
CA PRO A 251 -11.61 4.45 -13.08
C PRO A 251 -10.49 3.80 -12.27
N GLY A 252 -9.91 2.71 -12.79
CA GLY A 252 -8.87 1.91 -12.12
C GLY A 252 -9.39 0.85 -11.14
N PHE A 253 -10.68 0.85 -10.82
CA PHE A 253 -11.29 -0.12 -9.88
C PHE A 253 -11.99 -1.28 -10.60
N ASP A 254 -11.98 -1.31 -11.94
CA ASP A 254 -12.45 -2.47 -12.70
C ASP A 254 -11.41 -3.60 -12.63
N LYS A 255 -11.57 -4.47 -11.64
CA LYS A 255 -10.69 -5.64 -11.43
C LYS A 255 -11.28 -6.94 -11.97
N LEU A 256 -12.54 -6.96 -12.42
CA LEU A 256 -13.25 -8.16 -12.89
C LEU A 256 -12.96 -8.43 -14.38
N THR A 257 -11.69 -8.53 -14.74
CA THR A 257 -11.21 -8.74 -16.10
C THR A 257 -10.83 -10.20 -16.36
N GLU A 258 -10.86 -10.63 -17.62
CA GLU A 258 -10.41 -11.97 -18.03
C GLU A 258 -8.95 -12.22 -17.62
N ARG A 259 -8.06 -11.23 -17.79
CA ARG A 259 -6.67 -11.32 -17.33
C ARG A 259 -6.60 -11.63 -15.84
N ASN A 260 -7.35 -10.90 -15.02
CA ASN A 260 -7.30 -11.08 -13.58
C ASN A 260 -7.89 -12.43 -13.14
N PHE A 261 -8.90 -12.95 -13.83
CA PHE A 261 -9.40 -14.30 -13.57
C PHE A 261 -8.37 -15.39 -13.93
N ARG A 262 -7.57 -15.21 -14.99
CA ARG A 262 -6.45 -16.13 -15.29
C ARG A 262 -5.40 -16.12 -14.16
N ILE A 263 -5.06 -14.95 -13.64
CA ILE A 263 -4.15 -14.83 -12.50
C ILE A 263 -4.71 -15.53 -11.26
N VAL A 264 -6.00 -15.35 -10.98
CA VAL A 264 -6.69 -16.01 -9.86
C VAL A 264 -6.67 -17.54 -10.00
N ALA A 265 -6.87 -18.06 -11.22
CA ALA A 265 -6.80 -19.50 -11.47
C ALA A 265 -5.39 -20.07 -11.21
N GLU A 266 -4.33 -19.38 -11.62
CA GLU A 266 -2.96 -19.80 -11.32
C GLU A 266 -2.63 -19.66 -9.82
N LEU A 267 -3.10 -18.60 -9.17
CA LEU A 267 -2.99 -18.46 -7.72
C LEU A 267 -3.67 -19.62 -6.99
N GLU A 268 -4.85 -20.06 -7.42
CA GLU A 268 -5.55 -21.22 -6.85
C GLU A 268 -4.74 -22.50 -7.02
N ALA A 269 -4.15 -22.72 -8.21
CA ALA A 269 -3.29 -23.87 -8.46
C ALA A 269 -2.06 -23.89 -7.55
N VAL A 270 -1.40 -22.74 -7.40
CA VAL A 270 -0.23 -22.59 -6.51
C VAL A 270 -0.63 -22.72 -5.03
N ALA A 271 -1.77 -22.18 -4.64
CA ALA A 271 -2.29 -22.30 -3.28
C ALA A 271 -2.54 -23.76 -2.88
N ASN A 272 -3.13 -24.55 -3.80
CA ASN A 272 -3.32 -25.99 -3.60
C ASN A 272 -1.99 -26.73 -3.45
N LEU A 273 -0.98 -26.42 -4.27
CA LEU A 273 0.37 -27.00 -4.16
C LEU A 273 1.06 -26.63 -2.84
N ALA A 274 0.89 -25.40 -2.40
CA ALA A 274 1.46 -24.91 -1.14
C ALA A 274 0.68 -25.38 0.11
N GLY A 275 -0.53 -25.95 -0.06
CA GLY A 275 -1.41 -26.34 1.04
C GLY A 275 -1.83 -25.12 1.89
N ARG A 276 -2.04 -23.95 1.26
CA ARG A 276 -2.36 -22.69 1.95
C ARG A 276 -3.53 -21.97 1.28
N PRO A 277 -4.33 -21.18 2.04
CA PRO A 277 -5.36 -20.33 1.45
C PRO A 277 -4.79 -19.36 0.41
N MET A 278 -5.57 -19.09 -0.65
CA MET A 278 -5.18 -18.16 -1.73
C MET A 278 -4.77 -16.78 -1.20
N ALA A 279 -5.52 -16.22 -0.24
CA ALA A 279 -5.19 -14.93 0.36
C ALA A 279 -3.82 -14.94 1.05
N GLN A 280 -3.47 -16.01 1.75
CA GLN A 280 -2.16 -16.16 2.37
C GLN A 280 -1.04 -16.25 1.33
N VAL A 281 -1.24 -17.00 0.25
CA VAL A 281 -0.26 -17.13 -0.84
C VAL A 281 -0.05 -15.79 -1.54
N ALA A 282 -1.10 -15.04 -1.83
CA ALA A 282 -1.01 -13.72 -2.45
C ALA A 282 -0.26 -12.70 -1.56
N LEU A 283 -0.54 -12.68 -0.26
CA LEU A 283 0.17 -11.82 0.69
C LEU A 283 1.63 -12.25 0.87
N ASN A 284 1.89 -13.56 0.97
CA ASN A 284 3.25 -14.08 1.09
C ASN A 284 4.11 -13.77 -0.16
N TRP A 285 3.52 -13.87 -1.36
CA TRP A 285 4.15 -13.43 -2.60
C TRP A 285 4.56 -11.94 -2.54
N LEU A 286 3.66 -11.08 -2.05
CA LEU A 286 3.91 -9.65 -1.95
C LEU A 286 4.96 -9.32 -0.88
N HIS A 287 5.00 -10.05 0.24
CA HIS A 287 6.04 -9.91 1.28
C HIS A 287 7.46 -10.18 0.76
N GLN A 288 7.58 -11.03 -0.26
CA GLN A 288 8.87 -11.37 -0.84
C GLN A 288 9.32 -10.37 -1.91
N LYS A 289 8.49 -9.37 -2.24
CA LYS A 289 8.87 -8.31 -3.17
C LYS A 289 9.85 -7.32 -2.53
N ARG A 290 10.90 -7.01 -3.27
CA ARG A 290 11.96 -6.11 -2.80
C ARG A 290 11.39 -4.72 -2.48
N GLY A 291 11.79 -4.16 -1.35
CA GLY A 291 11.40 -2.81 -0.91
C GLY A 291 10.08 -2.74 -0.16
N VAL A 292 9.28 -3.82 -0.13
CA VAL A 292 8.06 -3.87 0.67
C VAL A 292 8.42 -3.92 2.15
N SER A 293 8.07 -2.85 2.87
CA SER A 293 8.30 -2.74 4.30
C SER A 293 7.14 -3.26 5.14
N SER A 294 5.90 -3.01 4.70
CA SER A 294 4.69 -3.47 5.38
C SER A 294 3.53 -3.49 4.39
N ILE A 295 2.61 -4.44 4.54
CA ILE A 295 1.45 -4.60 3.66
C ILE A 295 0.19 -4.20 4.40
N ILE A 296 -0.60 -3.27 3.86
CA ILE A 296 -1.85 -2.83 4.48
C ILE A 296 -2.95 -3.86 4.23
N VAL A 297 -3.43 -4.47 5.29
CA VAL A 297 -4.55 -5.42 5.25
C VAL A 297 -5.75 -4.84 5.99
N GLY A 298 -6.85 -4.66 5.26
CA GLY A 298 -8.16 -4.33 5.82
C GLY A 298 -8.98 -5.59 6.04
N ALA A 299 -9.77 -5.60 7.10
CA ALA A 299 -10.73 -6.67 7.40
C ALA A 299 -12.02 -6.07 7.97
N THR A 300 -13.12 -6.82 7.88
CA THR A 300 -14.40 -6.51 8.52
C THR A 300 -14.75 -7.50 9.63
N ARG A 301 -14.00 -8.60 9.73
CA ARG A 301 -14.16 -9.66 10.74
C ARG A 301 -12.80 -10.15 11.21
N PRO A 302 -12.63 -10.50 12.50
CA PRO A 302 -11.37 -10.99 13.07
C PRO A 302 -10.79 -12.21 12.32
N GLU A 303 -11.63 -13.12 11.84
CA GLU A 303 -11.20 -14.32 11.12
C GLU A 303 -10.46 -13.98 9.82
N GLN A 304 -10.87 -12.92 9.11
CA GLN A 304 -10.21 -12.46 7.89
C GLN A 304 -8.82 -11.91 8.20
N LEU A 305 -8.69 -11.15 9.30
CA LEU A 305 -7.40 -10.63 9.74
C LEU A 305 -6.49 -11.79 10.17
N GLN A 306 -6.99 -12.73 10.95
CA GLN A 306 -6.26 -13.91 11.40
C GLN A 306 -5.77 -14.76 10.22
N GLU A 307 -6.63 -14.98 9.22
CA GLU A 307 -6.25 -15.66 7.97
C GLU A 307 -5.10 -14.91 7.27
N SER A 308 -5.21 -13.59 7.14
CA SER A 308 -4.19 -12.77 6.49
C SER A 308 -2.85 -12.80 7.24
N LEU A 309 -2.88 -12.76 8.59
CA LEU A 309 -1.68 -12.90 9.43
C LEU A 309 -0.97 -14.24 9.21
N GLY A 310 -1.70 -15.30 8.87
CA GLY A 310 -1.17 -16.61 8.51
C GLY A 310 -0.24 -16.61 7.29
N SER A 311 -0.23 -15.53 6.50
CA SER A 311 0.73 -15.35 5.40
C SER A 311 2.18 -15.22 5.87
N LEU A 312 2.41 -14.91 7.15
CA LEU A 312 3.74 -14.76 7.74
C LEU A 312 4.34 -16.08 8.25
N ASP A 313 3.57 -17.18 8.28
CA ASP A 313 3.98 -18.46 8.87
C ASP A 313 4.82 -19.35 7.94
N PHE A 314 4.96 -18.97 6.71
CA PHE A 314 5.66 -19.78 5.70
C PHE A 314 6.38 -18.88 4.70
N THR A 315 7.24 -19.48 3.90
CA THR A 315 7.88 -18.85 2.74
C THR A 315 7.57 -19.71 1.52
N LEU A 316 7.02 -19.10 0.46
CA LEU A 316 6.82 -19.80 -0.81
C LEU A 316 8.16 -20.19 -1.41
N ALA A 317 8.21 -21.39 -1.96
CA ALA A 317 9.38 -21.84 -2.71
C ALA A 317 9.62 -20.96 -3.95
N PRO A 318 10.89 -20.73 -4.35
CA PRO A 318 11.22 -19.87 -5.49
C PRO A 318 10.50 -20.25 -6.79
N GLU A 319 10.26 -21.54 -7.02
CA GLU A 319 9.58 -22.05 -8.21
C GLU A 319 8.09 -21.62 -8.22
N LEU A 320 7.45 -21.60 -7.06
CA LEU A 320 6.05 -21.15 -6.93
C LEU A 320 5.95 -19.63 -7.10
N ILE A 321 6.93 -18.87 -6.58
CA ILE A 321 7.02 -17.43 -6.82
C ILE A 321 7.19 -17.15 -8.30
N ALA A 322 8.09 -17.84 -8.99
CA ALA A 322 8.33 -17.68 -10.43
C ALA A 322 7.06 -17.96 -11.27
N ARG A 323 6.27 -18.99 -10.90
CA ARG A 323 4.98 -19.27 -11.54
C ARG A 323 3.99 -18.12 -11.37
N LEU A 324 3.86 -17.60 -10.16
CA LEU A 324 2.98 -16.47 -9.88
C LEU A 324 3.44 -15.19 -10.59
N ASP A 325 4.76 -14.96 -10.67
CA ASP A 325 5.34 -13.83 -11.39
C ASP A 325 5.03 -13.90 -12.88
N ALA A 326 5.21 -15.06 -13.50
CA ALA A 326 4.92 -15.29 -14.93
C ALA A 326 3.42 -15.11 -15.24
N ALA A 327 2.53 -15.67 -14.40
CA ALA A 327 1.08 -15.57 -14.60
C ALA A 327 0.56 -14.13 -14.44
N SER A 328 1.20 -13.34 -13.60
CA SER A 328 0.78 -11.96 -13.27
C SER A 328 1.62 -10.88 -13.98
N GLU A 329 2.50 -11.26 -14.90
CA GLU A 329 3.38 -10.34 -15.62
C GLU A 329 2.57 -9.16 -16.20
N PRO A 330 2.92 -7.90 -15.87
CA PRO A 330 2.23 -6.75 -16.42
C PRO A 330 2.68 -6.47 -17.86
N ALA A 331 1.83 -5.80 -18.62
CA ALA A 331 2.28 -5.20 -19.87
C ALA A 331 3.29 -4.09 -19.56
N HIS A 332 4.37 -4.03 -20.33
CA HIS A 332 5.36 -2.96 -20.22
C HIS A 332 5.11 -1.91 -21.32
N PRO A 333 4.41 -0.80 -21.00
CA PRO A 333 4.20 0.28 -21.97
C PRO A 333 5.51 1.02 -22.27
N PHE A 334 5.48 1.91 -23.27
CA PHE A 334 6.58 2.84 -23.49
C PHE A 334 6.81 3.72 -22.23
N PRO A 335 8.07 3.93 -21.79
CA PRO A 335 9.33 3.46 -22.38
C PRO A 335 9.87 2.14 -21.81
N TYR A 336 9.15 1.46 -20.91
CA TYR A 336 9.70 0.36 -20.07
C TYR A 336 10.15 -0.85 -20.89
N TYR A 337 9.47 -1.18 -22.00
CA TYR A 337 9.93 -2.25 -22.88
C TYR A 337 11.32 -1.99 -23.50
N MET A 338 11.76 -0.73 -23.55
CA MET A 338 13.11 -0.35 -24.02
C MET A 338 14.19 -0.70 -22.98
N PHE A 339 13.81 -1.03 -21.76
CA PHE A 339 14.74 -1.39 -20.68
C PHE A 339 14.89 -2.90 -20.50
N ALA A 340 14.18 -3.70 -21.31
CA ALA A 340 14.27 -5.15 -21.31
C ALA A 340 15.68 -5.65 -21.66
N ASP A 341 16.04 -6.85 -21.16
CA ASP A 341 17.37 -7.45 -21.30
C ASP A 341 17.88 -7.50 -22.75
N GLY A 342 16.98 -7.77 -23.72
CA GLY A 342 17.34 -7.76 -25.14
C GLY A 342 17.78 -6.39 -25.67
N HIS A 343 17.26 -5.27 -25.12
CA HIS A 343 17.73 -3.93 -25.43
C HIS A 343 19.04 -3.61 -24.69
N GLN A 344 19.16 -4.04 -23.44
CA GLN A 344 20.40 -3.88 -22.67
C GLN A 344 21.57 -4.58 -23.35
N ALA A 345 21.38 -5.78 -23.88
CA ALA A 345 22.39 -6.50 -24.65
C ALA A 345 22.87 -5.70 -25.87
N ARG A 346 21.98 -4.94 -26.54
CA ARG A 346 22.37 -4.06 -27.66
C ARG A 346 23.13 -2.83 -27.19
N ILE A 347 22.76 -2.25 -26.05
CA ILE A 347 23.45 -1.07 -25.45
C ILE A 347 24.87 -1.46 -25.06
N HIS A 348 25.04 -2.65 -24.47
CA HIS A 348 26.34 -3.12 -24.02
C HIS A 348 27.17 -3.82 -25.14
N GLY A 349 26.67 -3.86 -26.38
CA GLY A 349 27.38 -4.48 -27.48
C GLY A 349 27.59 -5.97 -27.30
N GLN A 350 26.68 -6.64 -26.60
CA GLN A 350 26.74 -8.06 -26.22
C GLN A 350 27.89 -8.41 -25.26
N VAL A 351 28.53 -7.41 -24.64
CA VAL A 351 29.51 -7.65 -23.60
C VAL A 351 28.79 -7.93 -22.30
N GLU A 352 29.22 -8.95 -21.59
CA GLU A 352 28.76 -9.22 -20.23
C GLU A 352 29.29 -8.15 -19.28
N VAL A 353 28.40 -7.45 -18.58
CA VAL A 353 28.76 -6.52 -17.52
C VAL A 353 28.81 -7.31 -16.22
N ALA A 354 30.01 -7.63 -15.80
CA ALA A 354 30.28 -8.31 -14.53
C ALA A 354 29.91 -7.45 -13.32
N ASP A 355 30.15 -7.95 -12.15
CA ASP A 355 29.75 -7.45 -10.83
C ASP A 355 29.54 -5.95 -10.73
N LYS A 356 28.28 -5.56 -10.55
CA LYS A 356 27.90 -4.18 -10.23
C LYS A 356 27.82 -4.00 -8.72
N PRO A 357 28.20 -2.83 -8.20
CA PRO A 357 27.80 -2.47 -6.84
C PRO A 357 26.29 -2.61 -6.68
N VAL A 358 25.82 -3.14 -5.55
CA VAL A 358 24.39 -3.40 -5.31
C VAL A 358 23.52 -2.18 -5.56
N ALA A 359 24.05 -0.98 -5.31
CA ALA A 359 23.39 0.30 -5.57
C ALA A 359 23.06 0.56 -7.05
N TYR A 360 23.76 -0.09 -7.99
CA TYR A 360 23.55 0.06 -9.43
C TYR A 360 22.72 -1.09 -10.04
N SER A 361 22.27 -2.02 -9.24
CA SER A 361 21.40 -3.09 -9.72
C SER A 361 19.96 -2.58 -9.73
N ALA A 362 19.31 -2.55 -10.90
CA ALA A 362 17.87 -2.32 -10.95
C ALA A 362 17.15 -3.40 -10.12
N PRO A 363 16.21 -3.03 -9.26
CA PRO A 363 15.50 -3.99 -8.42
C PRO A 363 14.56 -4.90 -9.21
N VAL A 364 14.12 -4.44 -10.37
CA VAL A 364 13.23 -5.18 -11.28
C VAL A 364 13.97 -5.43 -12.58
N ARG A 365 14.02 -6.70 -12.98
CA ARG A 365 14.46 -7.10 -14.33
C ARG A 365 13.21 -7.29 -15.17
N ILE A 366 13.16 -6.65 -16.31
CA ILE A 366 12.14 -6.92 -17.32
C ILE A 366 12.62 -8.13 -18.12
N PRO A 367 11.94 -9.28 -18.05
CA PRO A 367 12.33 -10.44 -18.84
C PRO A 367 12.35 -10.10 -20.31
N ALA A 368 13.30 -10.69 -21.04
CA ALA A 368 13.24 -10.63 -22.50
C ALA A 368 11.91 -11.25 -22.96
N PRO A 369 11.19 -10.66 -23.93
CA PRO A 369 10.02 -11.31 -24.50
C PRO A 369 10.46 -12.68 -25.02
N ASN A 370 9.74 -13.72 -24.62
CA ASN A 370 10.02 -15.07 -25.05
C ASN A 370 10.21 -15.11 -26.57
N ALA A 371 11.38 -15.58 -26.99
CA ALA A 371 11.73 -15.82 -28.40
C ALA A 371 10.88 -16.92 -29.00
#